data_502457e5b4b1f9841a087f2892ac5ae3
#
_entry.id   502457e5b4b1f9841a087f2892ac5ae3
#
_cell.length_a   1.000
_cell.length_b   1.000
_cell.length_c   1.000
_cell.angle_alpha   90.00
_cell.angle_beta   90.00
_cell.angle_gamma   90.00
#
_symmetry.space_group_name_H-M   'P 1'
#
loop_
_entity.id
_entity.type
_entity.pdbx_description
1 polymer ?
#
loop_
_entity_poly.entity_id
_entity_poly.type
_entity_poly.pdbx_seq_one_letter_code
_entity_poly.pdbx_strand_id
1 'polypeptide(L)'
;MAGTISATIFDVDGVLVNSPHERAWREALAGFADPAQFTTTFYQAYVAGKPRLEGARSALERLGVANAAAAAEKYAEAKQALIDRLIELGSFEAFPDAVRLAAALHAAGLKLALASSSKNAEAMLRQIKLADGRTLLSVFEANLSGREVPHGKPDPTLFLLAAEALGISPARCMVVEDAPSGIKAARAGGMAALGIARLHDGALLRDAGADLVLTSLDQLDIAALVSGALRAAQPGDRFA
;
A
#
# COMPACT_ATOMS: atom_id res chain seq x y z
N MET A 1 -25.96 10.53 -1.87
CA MET A 1 -25.10 11.31 -0.97
C MET A 1 -24.01 10.37 -0.49
N ALA A 2 -22.75 10.67 -0.76
CA ALA A 2 -21.64 9.90 -0.17
C ALA A 2 -21.75 10.01 1.35
N GLY A 3 -21.78 8.88 2.04
CA GLY A 3 -21.83 8.87 3.50
C GLY A 3 -20.55 9.43 4.10
N THR A 4 -20.61 9.97 5.31
CA THR A 4 -19.45 10.43 6.07
C THR A 4 -18.43 9.29 6.22
N ILE A 5 -17.19 9.51 5.85
CA ILE A 5 -16.09 8.53 6.04
C ILE A 5 -15.89 8.30 7.54
N SER A 6 -15.86 7.06 7.94
CA SER A 6 -15.71 6.64 9.34
C SER A 6 -14.53 5.70 9.57
N ALA A 7 -13.94 5.22 8.48
CA ALA A 7 -12.77 4.38 8.52
C ALA A 7 -11.83 4.69 7.36
N THR A 8 -10.53 4.48 7.60
CA THR A 8 -9.50 4.54 6.56
C THR A 8 -8.72 3.24 6.55
N ILE A 9 -8.59 2.66 5.36
CA ILE A 9 -7.85 1.43 5.10
C ILE A 9 -6.59 1.82 4.34
N PHE A 10 -5.44 1.48 4.88
CA PHE A 10 -4.15 1.79 4.29
C PHE A 10 -3.53 0.57 3.61
N ASP A 11 -3.07 0.74 2.37
CA ASP A 11 -1.97 -0.09 1.92
C ASP A 11 -0.70 0.26 2.70
N VAL A 12 0.34 -0.55 2.58
CA VAL A 12 1.57 -0.39 3.37
C VAL A 12 2.75 0.02 2.49
N ASP A 13 3.07 -0.79 1.48
CA ASP A 13 4.21 -0.57 0.62
C ASP A 13 3.94 0.58 -0.36
N GLY A 14 4.75 1.64 -0.34
CA GLY A 14 4.53 2.85 -1.14
C GLY A 14 3.56 3.86 -0.51
N VAL A 15 2.78 3.46 0.50
CA VAL A 15 1.86 4.34 1.24
C VAL A 15 2.43 4.72 2.60
N LEU A 16 2.58 3.77 3.50
CA LEU A 16 3.09 3.97 4.86
C LEU A 16 4.62 3.83 4.93
N VAL A 17 5.18 2.96 4.11
CA VAL A 17 6.59 2.57 4.14
C VAL A 17 7.17 2.54 2.74
N ASN A 18 8.34 3.14 2.58
CA ASN A 18 9.23 2.90 1.47
C ASN A 18 9.98 1.59 1.75
N SER A 19 9.37 0.48 1.37
CA SER A 19 9.90 -0.84 1.65
C SER A 19 10.97 -1.23 0.61
N PRO A 20 11.96 -2.07 0.97
CA PRO A 20 13.00 -2.51 0.05
C PRO A 20 12.54 -3.62 -0.90
N HIS A 21 11.25 -3.71 -1.20
CA HIS A 21 10.69 -4.77 -2.05
C HIS A 21 11.29 -4.77 -3.45
N GLU A 22 11.33 -3.60 -4.11
CA GLU A 22 11.94 -3.49 -5.45
C GLU A 22 13.41 -3.91 -5.44
N ARG A 23 14.16 -3.44 -4.44
CA ARG A 23 15.57 -3.82 -4.27
C ARG A 23 15.72 -5.33 -4.09
N ALA A 24 14.92 -5.95 -3.23
CA ALA A 24 14.97 -7.39 -3.00
C ALA A 24 14.62 -8.20 -4.26
N TRP A 25 13.62 -7.76 -5.05
CA TRP A 25 13.29 -8.37 -6.33
C TRP A 25 14.44 -8.26 -7.32
N ARG A 26 15.05 -7.08 -7.44
CA ARG A 26 16.18 -6.86 -8.35
C ARG A 26 17.39 -7.69 -7.97
N GLU A 27 17.80 -7.68 -6.71
CA GLU A 27 18.96 -8.44 -6.24
C GLU A 27 18.75 -9.95 -6.37
N ALA A 28 17.56 -10.46 -6.07
CA ALA A 28 17.22 -11.89 -6.20
C ALA A 28 17.25 -12.36 -7.67
N LEU A 29 17.12 -11.46 -8.64
CA LEU A 29 17.11 -11.81 -10.05
C LEU A 29 18.45 -12.32 -10.56
N ALA A 30 19.57 -12.03 -9.90
CA ALA A 30 20.93 -12.38 -10.30
C ALA A 30 21.15 -13.87 -10.62
N GLY A 31 20.34 -14.77 -10.09
CA GLY A 31 20.37 -16.20 -10.40
C GLY A 31 19.50 -16.62 -11.57
N PHE A 32 18.73 -15.71 -12.19
CA PHE A 32 17.70 -16.02 -13.19
C PHE A 32 17.83 -15.19 -14.48
N ALA A 33 18.15 -13.91 -14.36
CA ALA A 33 18.35 -12.97 -15.46
C ALA A 33 19.25 -11.81 -15.02
N ASP A 34 19.54 -10.88 -15.93
CA ASP A 34 20.32 -9.69 -15.62
C ASP A 34 19.52 -8.71 -14.73
N PRO A 35 19.99 -8.43 -13.49
CA PRO A 35 19.33 -7.50 -12.57
C PRO A 35 19.16 -6.07 -13.15
N ALA A 36 20.00 -5.64 -14.07
CA ALA A 36 19.90 -4.32 -14.69
C ALA A 36 18.60 -4.13 -15.50
N GLN A 37 18.00 -5.21 -15.96
CA GLN A 37 16.70 -5.16 -16.66
C GLN A 37 15.52 -4.91 -15.72
N PHE A 38 15.69 -5.13 -14.41
CA PHE A 38 14.66 -4.91 -13.41
C PHE A 38 14.67 -3.44 -12.94
N THR A 39 14.15 -2.56 -13.77
CA THR A 39 14.03 -1.12 -13.47
C THR A 39 12.81 -0.84 -12.59
N THR A 40 12.75 0.36 -11.98
CA THR A 40 11.58 0.82 -11.23
C THR A 40 10.30 0.79 -12.11
N THR A 41 10.41 1.23 -13.35
CA THR A 41 9.28 1.18 -14.31
C THR A 41 8.82 -0.26 -14.56
N PHE A 42 9.77 -1.19 -14.71
CA PHE A 42 9.45 -2.63 -14.86
C PHE A 42 8.75 -3.16 -13.60
N TYR A 43 9.27 -2.84 -12.42
CA TYR A 43 8.68 -3.25 -11.14
C TYR A 43 7.23 -2.77 -11.02
N GLN A 44 6.99 -1.49 -11.23
CA GLN A 44 5.65 -0.89 -11.14
C GLN A 44 4.67 -1.50 -12.16
N ALA A 45 5.12 -1.75 -13.38
CA ALA A 45 4.25 -2.26 -14.44
C ALA A 45 3.86 -3.74 -14.24
N TYR A 46 4.77 -4.57 -13.71
CA TYR A 46 4.61 -6.02 -13.80
C TYR A 46 4.62 -6.78 -12.48
N VAL A 47 5.10 -6.16 -11.38
CA VAL A 47 5.35 -6.87 -10.11
C VAL A 47 4.64 -6.21 -8.93
N ALA A 48 4.66 -4.89 -8.85
CA ALA A 48 4.10 -4.15 -7.72
C ALA A 48 2.63 -4.51 -7.45
N GLY A 49 2.27 -4.67 -6.18
CA GLY A 49 0.91 -4.99 -5.73
C GLY A 49 0.46 -6.44 -5.95
N LYS A 50 1.23 -7.26 -6.67
CA LYS A 50 0.89 -8.67 -6.91
C LYS A 50 1.27 -9.56 -5.73
N PRO A 51 0.55 -10.70 -5.54
CA PRO A 51 1.00 -11.79 -4.69
C PRO A 51 2.41 -12.26 -5.11
N ARG A 52 3.25 -12.61 -4.13
CA ARG A 52 4.68 -12.88 -4.36
C ARG A 52 4.96 -13.86 -5.49
N LEU A 53 4.27 -15.02 -5.53
CA LEU A 53 4.51 -16.02 -6.57
C LEU A 53 4.06 -15.53 -7.95
N GLU A 54 2.96 -14.81 -8.02
CA GLU A 54 2.46 -14.21 -9.26
C GLU A 54 3.41 -13.12 -9.78
N GLY A 55 3.92 -12.26 -8.87
CA GLY A 55 4.94 -11.26 -9.19
C GLY A 55 6.22 -11.89 -9.74
N ALA A 56 6.70 -12.98 -9.11
CA ALA A 56 7.86 -13.73 -9.57
C ALA A 56 7.67 -14.28 -10.98
N ARG A 57 6.54 -14.97 -11.22
CA ARG A 57 6.21 -15.51 -12.53
C ARG A 57 6.12 -14.42 -13.60
N SER A 58 5.37 -13.36 -13.30
CA SER A 58 5.20 -12.22 -14.20
C SER A 58 6.54 -11.58 -14.57
N ALA A 59 7.45 -11.40 -13.59
CA ALA A 59 8.77 -10.86 -13.87
C ALA A 59 9.58 -11.75 -14.82
N LEU A 60 9.69 -13.04 -14.52
CA LEU A 60 10.49 -13.98 -15.31
C LEU A 60 9.94 -14.16 -16.74
N GLU A 61 8.61 -14.24 -16.90
CA GLU A 61 7.96 -14.29 -18.21
C GLU A 61 8.28 -13.05 -19.05
N ARG A 62 8.18 -11.86 -18.44
CA ARG A 62 8.46 -10.59 -19.14
C ARG A 62 9.92 -10.40 -19.49
N LEU A 63 10.83 -10.98 -18.73
CA LEU A 63 12.27 -10.99 -19.00
C LEU A 63 12.70 -12.12 -19.94
N GLY A 64 11.75 -12.93 -20.45
CA GLY A 64 12.03 -14.01 -21.39
C GLY A 64 12.79 -15.20 -20.80
N VAL A 65 12.71 -15.40 -19.48
CA VAL A 65 13.38 -16.54 -18.83
C VAL A 65 12.70 -17.83 -19.23
N ALA A 66 13.49 -18.76 -19.76
CA ALA A 66 13.01 -20.10 -20.11
C ALA A 66 12.47 -20.82 -18.85
N ASN A 67 11.31 -21.49 -18.99
CA ASN A 67 10.65 -22.18 -17.89
C ASN A 67 10.31 -21.25 -16.69
N ALA A 68 9.91 -20.00 -16.97
CA ALA A 68 9.57 -18.98 -15.95
C ALA A 68 8.65 -19.53 -14.85
N ALA A 69 7.63 -20.31 -15.20
CA ALA A 69 6.70 -20.90 -14.24
C ALA A 69 7.41 -21.83 -13.24
N ALA A 70 8.33 -22.68 -13.71
CA ALA A 70 9.11 -23.59 -12.86
C ALA A 70 10.17 -22.85 -12.01
N ALA A 71 10.68 -21.72 -12.50
CA ALA A 71 11.69 -20.90 -11.80
C ALA A 71 11.06 -19.94 -10.77
N ALA A 72 9.76 -19.63 -10.92
CA ALA A 72 9.08 -18.60 -10.14
C ALA A 72 9.12 -18.84 -8.63
N GLU A 73 8.98 -20.10 -8.19
CA GLU A 73 9.00 -20.44 -6.76
C GLU A 73 10.38 -20.13 -6.15
N LYS A 74 11.46 -20.60 -6.80
CA LYS A 74 12.84 -20.34 -6.35
C LYS A 74 13.17 -18.84 -6.34
N TYR A 75 12.73 -18.11 -7.34
CA TYR A 75 12.93 -16.66 -7.40
C TYR A 75 12.14 -15.94 -6.29
N ALA A 76 10.90 -16.38 -6.03
CA ALA A 76 10.08 -15.84 -4.94
C ALA A 76 10.69 -16.13 -3.55
N GLU A 77 11.29 -17.31 -3.36
CA GLU A 77 12.00 -17.67 -2.12
C GLU A 77 13.28 -16.86 -1.94
N ALA A 78 14.11 -16.74 -2.98
CA ALA A 78 15.32 -15.93 -2.94
C ALA A 78 15.01 -14.46 -2.60
N LYS A 79 13.97 -13.89 -3.22
CA LYS A 79 13.47 -12.56 -2.89
C LYS A 79 13.00 -12.48 -1.42
N GLN A 80 12.30 -13.50 -0.91
CA GLN A 80 11.81 -13.47 0.47
C GLN A 80 12.99 -13.47 1.46
N ALA A 81 13.99 -14.29 1.25
CA ALA A 81 15.17 -14.31 2.11
C ALA A 81 15.89 -12.94 2.13
N LEU A 82 15.97 -12.26 0.99
CA LEU A 82 16.56 -10.93 0.90
C LEU A 82 15.72 -9.87 1.61
N ILE A 83 14.40 -9.85 1.43
CA ILE A 83 13.55 -8.85 2.07
C ILE A 83 13.54 -9.01 3.59
N ASP A 84 13.49 -10.24 4.10
CA ASP A 84 13.54 -10.51 5.54
C ASP A 84 14.81 -9.94 6.15
N ARG A 85 15.96 -10.21 5.52
CA ARG A 85 17.26 -9.66 5.95
C ARG A 85 17.29 -8.12 5.88
N LEU A 86 16.75 -7.51 4.83
CA LEU A 86 16.71 -6.06 4.69
C LEU A 86 15.84 -5.41 5.79
N ILE A 87 14.71 -6.04 6.14
CA ILE A 87 13.83 -5.58 7.22
C ILE A 87 14.52 -5.73 8.59
N GLU A 88 15.17 -6.87 8.86
CA GLU A 88 15.95 -7.08 10.08
C GLU A 88 17.05 -6.02 10.27
N LEU A 89 17.67 -5.60 9.17
CA LEU A 89 18.69 -4.53 9.16
C LEU A 89 18.10 -3.11 9.23
N GLY A 90 16.77 -2.98 9.32
CA GLY A 90 16.10 -1.68 9.31
C GLY A 90 16.22 -0.92 7.97
N SER A 91 16.49 -1.63 6.87
CA SER A 91 16.67 -1.03 5.53
C SER A 91 15.33 -0.65 4.89
N PHE A 92 14.50 0.09 5.61
CA PHE A 92 13.24 0.66 5.14
C PHE A 92 13.00 2.00 5.83
N GLU A 93 12.17 2.82 5.24
CA GLU A 93 11.83 4.14 5.77
C GLU A 93 10.30 4.32 5.82
N ALA A 94 9.80 4.86 6.93
CA ALA A 94 8.42 5.31 6.97
C ALA A 94 8.26 6.61 6.19
N PHE A 95 7.16 6.78 5.46
CA PHE A 95 6.80 8.08 4.92
C PHE A 95 6.27 8.99 6.03
N PRO A 96 6.97 10.10 6.36
CA PRO A 96 6.60 10.92 7.53
C PRO A 96 5.19 11.52 7.44
N ASP A 97 4.74 11.87 6.24
CA ASP A 97 3.38 12.38 5.98
C ASP A 97 2.31 11.31 6.24
N ALA A 98 2.59 10.06 5.91
CA ALA A 98 1.68 8.94 6.16
C ALA A 98 1.58 8.60 7.65
N VAL A 99 2.70 8.67 8.37
CA VAL A 99 2.72 8.49 9.84
C VAL A 99 1.88 9.58 10.51
N ARG A 100 2.05 10.84 10.09
CA ARG A 100 1.25 11.97 10.59
C ARG A 100 -0.23 11.80 10.28
N LEU A 101 -0.56 11.41 9.04
CA LEU A 101 -1.95 11.19 8.65
C LEU A 101 -2.59 10.08 9.50
N ALA A 102 -1.94 8.91 9.64
CA ALA A 102 -2.48 7.82 10.44
C ALA A 102 -2.73 8.24 11.91
N ALA A 103 -1.77 8.94 12.51
CA ALA A 103 -1.91 9.46 13.87
C ALA A 103 -3.07 10.49 13.98
N ALA A 104 -3.19 11.40 13.03
CA ALA A 104 -4.22 12.43 13.02
C ALA A 104 -5.63 11.86 12.79
N LEU A 105 -5.79 10.89 11.89
CA LEU A 105 -7.07 10.21 11.65
C LEU A 105 -7.50 9.39 12.89
N HIS A 106 -6.56 8.69 13.53
CA HIS A 106 -6.82 7.99 14.78
C HIS A 106 -7.25 8.96 15.90
N ALA A 107 -6.56 10.10 16.04
CA ALA A 107 -6.91 11.14 17.00
C ALA A 107 -8.29 11.78 16.71
N ALA A 108 -8.67 11.86 15.43
CA ALA A 108 -10.00 12.31 15.00
C ALA A 108 -11.11 11.26 15.19
N GLY A 109 -10.79 10.08 15.72
CA GLY A 109 -11.75 9.00 16.02
C GLY A 109 -12.15 8.14 14.83
N LEU A 110 -11.43 8.20 13.70
CA LEU A 110 -11.65 7.27 12.61
C LEU A 110 -11.03 5.91 12.93
N LYS A 111 -11.71 4.85 12.54
CA LYS A 111 -11.17 3.49 12.60
C LYS A 111 -10.14 3.26 11.50
N LEU A 112 -9.03 2.64 11.82
CA LEU A 112 -7.95 2.40 10.88
C LEU A 112 -7.69 0.91 10.69
N ALA A 113 -7.47 0.50 9.44
CA ALA A 113 -7.05 -0.85 9.10
C ALA A 113 -5.86 -0.85 8.14
N LEU A 114 -5.08 -1.92 8.19
CA LEU A 114 -4.06 -2.26 7.21
C LEU A 114 -4.59 -3.31 6.24
N ALA A 115 -4.30 -3.15 4.95
CA ALA A 115 -4.66 -4.11 3.92
C ALA A 115 -3.59 -4.17 2.83
N SER A 116 -2.57 -4.99 3.07
CA SER A 116 -1.44 -5.18 2.17
C SER A 116 -1.24 -6.65 1.81
N SER A 117 -0.79 -6.92 0.59
CA SER A 117 -0.38 -8.27 0.16
C SER A 117 0.94 -8.71 0.82
N SER A 118 1.65 -7.79 1.46
CA SER A 118 2.95 -8.06 2.09
C SER A 118 2.78 -8.76 3.43
N LYS A 119 3.39 -9.92 3.58
CA LYS A 119 3.50 -10.62 4.87
C LYS A 119 4.48 -9.93 5.83
N ASN A 120 5.27 -8.97 5.33
CA ASN A 120 6.32 -8.28 6.10
C ASN A 120 5.87 -6.94 6.69
N ALA A 121 4.68 -6.47 6.32
CA ALA A 121 4.16 -5.16 6.71
C ALA A 121 4.13 -4.96 8.23
N GLU A 122 3.62 -5.93 8.98
CA GLU A 122 3.53 -5.86 10.43
C GLU A 122 4.91 -5.70 11.09
N ALA A 123 5.92 -6.45 10.63
CA ALA A 123 7.28 -6.40 11.17
C ALA A 123 7.91 -5.00 11.00
N MET A 124 7.67 -4.33 9.87
CA MET A 124 8.10 -2.96 9.64
C MET A 124 7.36 -1.97 10.53
N LEU A 125 6.03 -2.05 10.59
CA LEU A 125 5.21 -1.10 11.36
C LEU A 125 5.43 -1.17 12.87
N ARG A 126 5.84 -2.33 13.40
CA ARG A 126 6.26 -2.48 14.80
C ARG A 126 7.54 -1.72 15.15
N GLN A 127 8.42 -1.47 14.18
CA GLN A 127 9.67 -0.75 14.38
C GLN A 127 9.50 0.77 14.29
N ILE A 128 8.46 1.26 13.60
CA ILE A 128 8.19 2.69 13.43
C ILE A 128 7.56 3.24 14.70
N LYS A 129 8.13 4.33 15.25
CA LYS A 129 7.66 4.99 16.46
C LYS A 129 6.90 6.27 16.14
N LEU A 130 5.77 6.45 16.84
CA LEU A 130 5.05 7.73 16.91
C LEU A 130 5.74 8.68 17.90
N ALA A 131 5.36 9.94 17.86
CA ALA A 131 5.91 10.96 18.75
C ALA A 131 5.69 10.66 20.27
N ASP A 132 4.63 9.93 20.60
CA ASP A 132 4.30 9.50 21.95
C ASP A 132 4.99 8.19 22.38
N GLY A 133 5.86 7.64 21.53
CA GLY A 133 6.63 6.41 21.78
C GLY A 133 5.89 5.11 21.44
N ARG A 134 4.58 5.15 21.17
CA ARG A 134 3.84 3.99 20.66
C ARG A 134 4.37 3.57 19.28
N THR A 135 4.07 2.34 18.86
CA THR A 135 4.38 1.91 17.49
C THR A 135 3.31 2.39 16.51
N LEU A 136 3.68 2.61 15.25
CA LEU A 136 2.71 2.96 14.22
C LEU A 136 1.62 1.87 14.08
N LEU A 137 1.98 0.60 14.30
CA LEU A 137 1.00 -0.49 14.27
C LEU A 137 -0.14 -0.30 15.29
N SER A 138 0.14 0.34 16.43
CA SER A 138 -0.84 0.46 17.54
C SER A 138 -2.03 1.37 17.25
N VAL A 139 -2.01 2.16 16.18
CA VAL A 139 -3.16 3.00 15.80
C VAL A 139 -4.13 2.29 14.85
N PHE A 140 -3.81 1.07 14.42
CA PHE A 140 -4.66 0.26 13.54
C PHE A 140 -5.46 -0.76 14.35
N GLU A 141 -6.78 -0.73 14.21
CA GLU A 141 -7.71 -1.65 14.90
C GLU A 141 -7.78 -3.02 14.21
N ALA A 142 -7.50 -3.06 12.89
CA ALA A 142 -7.46 -4.30 12.11
C ALA A 142 -6.19 -4.35 11.24
N ASN A 143 -5.59 -5.54 11.16
CA ASN A 143 -4.42 -5.80 10.33
C ASN A 143 -4.67 -7.00 9.43
N LEU A 144 -4.89 -6.74 8.15
CA LEU A 144 -5.10 -7.73 7.08
C LEU A 144 -3.84 -7.91 6.22
N SER A 145 -2.69 -7.42 6.67
CA SER A 145 -1.43 -7.56 5.92
C SER A 145 -1.05 -9.04 5.78
N GLY A 146 -0.71 -9.42 4.56
CA GLY A 146 -0.30 -10.79 4.24
C GLY A 146 -1.44 -11.82 4.31
N ARG A 147 -2.69 -11.39 4.48
CA ARG A 147 -3.84 -12.30 4.45
C ARG A 147 -3.99 -12.90 3.06
N GLU A 148 -4.10 -14.22 3.00
CA GLU A 148 -4.35 -14.91 1.76
C GLU A 148 -5.79 -14.69 1.30
N VAL A 149 -5.93 -14.27 0.05
CA VAL A 149 -7.21 -14.08 -0.64
C VAL A 149 -7.16 -14.80 -1.99
N PRO A 150 -8.30 -15.27 -2.51
CA PRO A 150 -8.34 -16.00 -3.79
C PRO A 150 -7.75 -15.19 -4.95
N HIS A 151 -8.00 -13.87 -4.96
CA HIS A 151 -7.51 -12.96 -5.98
C HIS A 151 -6.91 -11.71 -5.32
N GLY A 152 -5.73 -11.27 -5.77
CA GLY A 152 -5.11 -10.03 -5.35
C GLY A 152 -5.72 -8.82 -6.07
N LYS A 153 -5.34 -7.60 -5.64
CA LYS A 153 -5.72 -6.34 -6.30
C LYS A 153 -5.51 -6.45 -7.83
N PRO A 154 -6.49 -6.10 -8.67
CA PRO A 154 -7.60 -5.19 -8.43
C PRO A 154 -8.89 -5.84 -7.87
N ASP A 155 -8.88 -7.09 -7.42
CA ASP A 155 -10.01 -7.68 -6.72
C ASP A 155 -10.21 -6.98 -5.36
N PRO A 156 -11.45 -6.59 -4.98
CA PRO A 156 -11.73 -5.82 -3.78
C PRO A 156 -11.67 -6.62 -2.48
N THR A 157 -11.56 -7.94 -2.53
CA THR A 157 -11.75 -8.85 -1.39
C THR A 157 -10.95 -8.43 -0.16
N LEU A 158 -9.66 -8.06 -0.33
CA LEU A 158 -8.81 -7.68 0.80
C LEU A 158 -9.32 -6.43 1.52
N PHE A 159 -9.77 -5.42 0.77
CA PHE A 159 -10.34 -4.19 1.36
C PHE A 159 -11.73 -4.41 1.95
N LEU A 160 -12.55 -5.27 1.35
CA LEU A 160 -13.85 -5.65 1.91
C LEU A 160 -13.69 -6.37 3.26
N LEU A 161 -12.73 -7.29 3.36
CA LEU A 161 -12.39 -7.96 4.63
C LEU A 161 -11.88 -6.96 5.69
N ALA A 162 -11.13 -5.93 5.28
CA ALA A 162 -10.68 -4.89 6.20
C ALA A 162 -11.87 -4.04 6.72
N ALA A 163 -12.80 -3.67 5.86
CA ALA A 163 -14.02 -2.96 6.24
C ALA A 163 -14.89 -3.81 7.18
N GLU A 164 -15.04 -5.10 6.90
CA GLU A 164 -15.74 -6.07 7.76
C GLU A 164 -15.08 -6.17 9.13
N ALA A 165 -13.74 -6.31 9.19
CA ALA A 165 -13.00 -6.37 10.45
C ALA A 165 -13.15 -5.12 11.31
N LEU A 166 -13.35 -3.94 10.69
CA LEU A 166 -13.66 -2.69 11.39
C LEU A 166 -15.14 -2.55 11.76
N GLY A 167 -16.02 -3.40 11.22
CA GLY A 167 -17.47 -3.28 11.37
C GLY A 167 -18.04 -2.03 10.68
N ILE A 168 -17.43 -1.58 9.57
CA ILE A 168 -17.83 -0.36 8.83
C ILE A 168 -18.27 -0.74 7.42
N SER A 169 -19.39 -0.16 6.97
CA SER A 169 -19.82 -0.34 5.58
C SER A 169 -18.78 0.18 4.60
N PRO A 170 -18.49 -0.54 3.49
CA PRO A 170 -17.54 -0.11 2.45
C PRO A 170 -17.78 1.34 1.97
N ALA A 171 -19.02 1.76 1.79
CA ALA A 171 -19.36 3.13 1.36
C ALA A 171 -18.96 4.23 2.37
N ARG A 172 -18.56 3.86 3.60
CA ARG A 172 -18.04 4.75 4.63
C ARG A 172 -16.55 4.54 4.90
N CYS A 173 -15.86 3.79 4.04
CA CYS A 173 -14.43 3.58 4.08
C CYS A 173 -13.73 4.39 3.00
N MET A 174 -12.56 4.92 3.33
CA MET A 174 -11.58 5.45 2.38
C MET A 174 -10.38 4.51 2.34
N VAL A 175 -9.89 4.21 1.15
CA VAL A 175 -8.63 3.48 0.95
C VAL A 175 -7.54 4.47 0.56
N VAL A 176 -6.35 4.34 1.13
CA VAL A 176 -5.14 5.07 0.73
C VAL A 176 -4.20 4.12 0.01
N GLU A 177 -3.84 4.45 -1.22
CA GLU A 177 -3.11 3.59 -2.16
C GLU A 177 -2.15 4.37 -3.05
N ASP A 178 -1.05 3.71 -3.46
CA ASP A 178 -0.07 4.27 -4.40
C ASP A 178 -0.10 3.60 -5.78
N ALA A 179 -0.83 2.49 -5.93
CA ALA A 179 -0.86 1.68 -7.15
C ALA A 179 -2.22 1.70 -7.86
N PRO A 180 -2.24 1.76 -9.21
CA PRO A 180 -3.49 1.70 -9.98
C PRO A 180 -4.36 0.48 -9.68
N SER A 181 -3.74 -0.67 -9.39
CA SER A 181 -4.47 -1.91 -9.06
C SER A 181 -5.24 -1.79 -7.74
N GLY A 182 -4.67 -1.13 -6.73
CA GLY A 182 -5.33 -0.91 -5.46
C GLY A 182 -6.42 0.15 -5.54
N ILE A 183 -6.21 1.23 -6.32
CA ILE A 183 -7.28 2.19 -6.61
C ILE A 183 -8.49 1.49 -7.25
N LYS A 184 -8.26 0.64 -8.25
CA LYS A 184 -9.34 -0.14 -8.89
C LYS A 184 -10.03 -1.08 -7.89
N ALA A 185 -9.27 -1.73 -7.00
CA ALA A 185 -9.83 -2.59 -5.96
C ALA A 185 -10.72 -1.81 -4.98
N ALA A 186 -10.29 -0.62 -4.52
CA ALA A 186 -11.07 0.25 -3.65
C ALA A 186 -12.40 0.65 -4.32
N ARG A 187 -12.34 1.06 -5.59
CA ARG A 187 -13.53 1.46 -6.37
C ARG A 187 -14.48 0.27 -6.59
N ALA A 188 -13.93 -0.91 -6.95
CA ALA A 188 -14.73 -2.13 -7.10
C ALA A 188 -15.42 -2.56 -5.80
N GLY A 189 -14.79 -2.27 -4.65
CA GLY A 189 -15.37 -2.49 -3.31
C GLY A 189 -16.38 -1.42 -2.86
N GLY A 190 -16.66 -0.40 -3.67
CA GLY A 190 -17.58 0.69 -3.33
C GLY A 190 -17.02 1.67 -2.28
N MET A 191 -15.70 1.75 -2.16
CA MET A 191 -14.98 2.63 -1.22
C MET A 191 -14.48 3.89 -1.91
N ALA A 192 -14.30 4.96 -1.14
CA ALA A 192 -13.56 6.13 -1.61
C ALA A 192 -12.07 5.77 -1.78
N ALA A 193 -11.43 6.30 -2.83
CA ALA A 193 -10.05 6.00 -3.17
C ALA A 193 -9.20 7.26 -3.17
N LEU A 194 -8.27 7.37 -2.21
CA LEU A 194 -7.22 8.39 -2.13
C LEU A 194 -5.93 7.82 -2.70
N GLY A 195 -5.49 8.35 -3.84
CA GLY A 195 -4.22 8.01 -4.46
C GLY A 195 -3.08 8.88 -3.93
N ILE A 196 -1.96 8.28 -3.56
CA ILE A 196 -0.72 9.00 -3.23
C ILE A 196 0.33 8.79 -4.32
N ALA A 197 0.64 9.86 -5.07
CA ALA A 197 1.58 9.81 -6.20
C ALA A 197 3.01 10.06 -5.72
N ARG A 198 3.70 8.99 -5.31
CA ARG A 198 5.10 9.06 -4.84
C ARG A 198 6.12 9.19 -5.97
N LEU A 199 5.79 8.71 -7.16
CA LEU A 199 6.71 8.57 -8.30
C LEU A 199 6.31 9.45 -9.50
N HIS A 200 5.61 10.57 -9.28
CA HIS A 200 5.06 11.44 -10.33
C HIS A 200 4.03 10.75 -11.25
N ASP A 201 3.41 9.71 -10.76
CA ASP A 201 2.49 8.80 -11.44
C ASP A 201 1.00 9.13 -11.21
N GLY A 202 0.72 10.33 -10.73
CA GLY A 202 -0.63 10.79 -10.38
C GLY A 202 -1.66 10.67 -11.53
N ALA A 203 -1.22 10.72 -12.80
CA ALA A 203 -2.10 10.49 -13.94
C ALA A 203 -2.64 9.04 -13.93
N LEU A 204 -1.77 8.06 -13.69
CA LEU A 204 -2.17 6.64 -13.65
C LEU A 204 -3.17 6.34 -12.52
N LEU A 205 -3.03 7.01 -11.38
CA LEU A 205 -3.96 6.87 -10.26
C LEU A 205 -5.33 7.49 -10.59
N ARG A 206 -5.36 8.67 -11.25
CA ARG A 206 -6.60 9.28 -11.74
C ARG A 206 -7.30 8.40 -12.78
N ASP A 207 -6.55 7.88 -13.74
CA ASP A 207 -7.06 6.97 -14.79
C ASP A 207 -7.60 5.65 -14.18
N ALA A 208 -7.05 5.21 -13.06
CA ALA A 208 -7.54 4.07 -12.31
C ALA A 208 -8.84 4.37 -11.52
N GLY A 209 -9.27 5.62 -11.43
CA GLY A 209 -10.51 6.05 -10.78
C GLY A 209 -10.35 6.56 -9.35
N ALA A 210 -9.17 7.05 -8.96
CA ALA A 210 -8.99 7.70 -7.66
C ALA A 210 -9.91 8.94 -7.53
N ASP A 211 -10.62 9.06 -6.40
CA ASP A 211 -11.49 10.21 -6.12
C ASP A 211 -10.66 11.47 -5.79
N LEU A 212 -9.49 11.27 -5.22
CA LEU A 212 -8.50 12.33 -4.94
C LEU A 212 -7.09 11.77 -5.16
N VAL A 213 -6.21 12.56 -5.76
CA VAL A 213 -4.78 12.22 -5.90
C VAL A 213 -3.95 13.34 -5.30
N LEU A 214 -3.07 12.96 -4.35
CA LEU A 214 -2.16 13.87 -3.67
C LEU A 214 -0.70 13.46 -3.93
N THR A 215 0.23 14.39 -3.78
CA THR A 215 1.69 14.14 -3.82
C THR A 215 2.31 14.09 -2.43
N SER A 216 1.55 14.51 -1.41
CA SER A 216 1.86 14.34 0.01
C SER A 216 0.54 14.15 0.77
N LEU A 217 0.51 13.23 1.71
CA LEU A 217 -0.67 12.99 2.55
C LEU A 217 -0.94 14.13 3.55
N ASP A 218 0.04 15.01 3.79
CA ASP A 218 -0.16 16.26 4.55
C ASP A 218 -1.13 17.23 3.84
N GLN A 219 -1.43 17.00 2.56
CA GLN A 219 -2.37 17.81 1.79
C GLN A 219 -3.84 17.42 2.02
N LEU A 220 -4.13 16.33 2.74
CA LEU A 220 -5.51 15.92 2.99
C LEU A 220 -6.18 16.86 4.01
N ASP A 221 -7.35 17.38 3.68
CA ASP A 221 -8.21 18.12 4.61
C ASP A 221 -8.96 17.12 5.51
N ILE A 222 -8.41 16.86 6.72
CA ILE A 222 -9.01 15.91 7.68
C ILE A 222 -10.34 16.44 8.21
N ALA A 223 -10.48 17.73 8.44
CA ALA A 223 -11.73 18.33 8.92
C ALA A 223 -12.87 18.17 7.90
N ALA A 224 -12.55 18.39 6.61
CA ALA A 224 -13.49 18.12 5.53
C ALA A 224 -13.83 16.63 5.44
N LEU A 225 -12.83 15.73 5.56
CA LEU A 225 -13.06 14.28 5.52
C LEU A 225 -14.04 13.82 6.61
N VAL A 226 -13.85 14.28 7.84
CA VAL A 226 -14.76 13.98 8.97
C VAL A 226 -16.15 14.54 8.74
N SER A 227 -16.28 15.68 8.05
CA SER A 227 -17.57 16.27 7.67
C SER A 227 -18.20 15.68 6.40
N GLY A 228 -17.54 14.70 5.76
CA GLY A 228 -18.07 13.96 4.61
C GLY A 228 -17.58 14.41 3.24
N ALA A 229 -16.53 15.24 3.17
CA ALA A 229 -15.95 15.72 1.91
C ALA A 229 -14.48 15.28 1.76
N LEU A 230 -14.18 14.49 0.73
CA LEU A 230 -12.81 14.10 0.39
C LEU A 230 -12.20 15.17 -0.53
N ARG A 231 -11.27 15.96 0.01
CA ARG A 231 -10.60 17.04 -0.73
C ARG A 231 -9.22 17.36 -0.17
N ALA A 232 -8.41 18.06 -0.97
CA ALA A 232 -7.17 18.64 -0.48
C ALA A 232 -7.43 19.86 0.41
N ALA A 233 -6.56 20.07 1.40
CA ALA A 233 -6.52 21.28 2.22
C ALA A 233 -6.20 22.51 1.35
N GLN A 234 -6.82 23.64 1.67
CA GLN A 234 -6.52 24.89 0.98
C GLN A 234 -5.18 25.48 1.49
N PRO A 235 -4.46 26.28 0.68
CA PRO A 235 -3.29 27.01 1.17
C PRO A 235 -3.69 27.93 2.34
N GLY A 236 -3.40 27.55 3.56
CA GLY A 236 -3.80 28.26 4.79
C GLY A 236 -4.37 27.33 5.88
N ASP A 237 -4.92 26.18 5.52
CA ASP A 237 -5.52 25.20 6.45
C ASP A 237 -4.48 24.23 7.06
N ARG A 238 -3.21 24.61 7.04
CA ARG A 238 -2.16 23.73 7.59
C ARG A 238 -2.32 23.63 9.09
N PHE A 239 -2.31 22.39 9.58
CA PHE A 239 -2.40 21.95 10.95
C PHE A 239 -1.99 23.01 11.99
N ALA A 240 -2.98 23.51 12.74
CA ALA A 240 -2.76 24.23 13.99
C ALA A 240 -2.60 23.20 15.12
#